data_be4663e702ed7712292def43aa70f84d
#
_entry.id   be4663e702ed7712292def43aa70f84d
#
_cell.length_a   1.000
_cell.length_b   1.000
_cell.length_c   1.000
_cell.angle_alpha   90.00
_cell.angle_beta   90.00
_cell.angle_gamma   90.00
#
_symmetry.space_group_name_H-M   'P 1'
#
loop_
_entity.id
_entity.type
_entity.pdbx_description
1 polymer ?
#
loop_
_entity_poly.entity_id
_entity_poly.type
_entity_poly.pdbx_seq_one_letter_code
_entity_poly.pdbx_strand_id
1 'polypeptide(L)'
;MKLLSSITLVALILALALSVAAAAPTYAGFEPPAPAGVADPGAELRARFLADQEPAPLMTPLAFTPCTAGMAGAYPCSNVDLAAFLPNSTIGGGSGSSIWGWTDPLTGKEYALMGRSNGTAFVDISTPASPIYLGNLPSATGTSSWRELKAFGTYAYIISDSNGAHGMQVFDLTQLRSVASPPVTFSAPRYTLFGSAHDITINPDTGYLYVVGISTGGAYACAGSLHMINVSDPGNPTFAGCAGSAYTHDTTCVVYHGPDAQHRGKEICINSNGNQGTGGQVVVMDVSNKAAPVQISARTYSGAGYVHQGWLTEDHRYFYEDDELDETNFGHNTYTYIWDMADLDNPLLVHTYIGPTTAIDHNQFIVGNRSYQANYRAGLRILDISNRVAPFESGYFDIYPANNNANFNGAWGNYPFFDSGTVIVSGIEQGLFVLQPRPLCTWRDLDCSCQVDALDLAQAAQSWNCGLADACYRDRVDRDNDGVVTVTDVMKFSAQWGWTCPS
;
A
#
# COMPACT_ATOMS: atom_id res chain seq x y z
N MET A 1 74.27 -27.47 46.98
CA MET A 1 75.23 -27.43 45.87
C MET A 1 74.42 -27.52 44.57
N LYS A 2 74.67 -26.52 43.69
CA LYS A 2 74.22 -26.33 42.30
C LYS A 2 72.76 -25.96 42.08
N LEU A 3 72.53 -24.65 42.05
CA LEU A 3 71.49 -23.95 41.30
C LEU A 3 71.56 -24.33 39.81
N LEU A 4 70.43 -24.51 39.17
CA LEU A 4 70.25 -24.35 37.76
C LEU A 4 69.06 -23.46 37.49
N SER A 5 69.38 -22.28 36.98
CA SER A 5 68.45 -21.26 36.54
C SER A 5 67.73 -21.69 35.27
N SER A 6 66.41 -21.61 35.27
CA SER A 6 65.62 -21.73 34.07
C SER A 6 65.24 -20.32 33.59
N ILE A 7 65.83 -19.91 32.49
CA ILE A 7 65.50 -18.71 31.76
C ILE A 7 64.24 -19.02 30.94
N THR A 8 63.15 -18.41 31.29
CA THR A 8 61.89 -18.49 30.52
C THR A 8 61.98 -17.45 29.42
N LEU A 9 62.08 -17.89 28.19
CA LEU A 9 62.04 -17.08 26.97
C LEU A 9 60.62 -16.68 26.71
N VAL A 10 60.27 -15.41 26.97
CA VAL A 10 58.97 -14.83 26.53
C VAL A 10 59.10 -14.49 25.07
N ALA A 11 58.51 -15.34 24.24
CA ALA A 11 58.33 -15.05 22.81
C ALA A 11 57.18 -14.05 22.63
N LEU A 12 57.52 -12.80 22.32
CA LEU A 12 56.60 -11.77 21.92
C LEU A 12 56.10 -12.08 20.49
N ILE A 13 54.93 -12.70 20.39
CA ILE A 13 54.23 -12.86 19.09
C ILE A 13 53.56 -11.53 18.80
N LEU A 14 54.20 -10.72 17.96
CA LEU A 14 53.57 -9.57 17.30
C LEU A 14 52.61 -10.14 16.24
N ALA A 15 51.30 -10.23 16.55
CA ALA A 15 50.30 -10.50 15.57
C ALA A 15 50.11 -9.22 14.73
N LEU A 16 50.74 -9.18 13.56
CA LEU A 16 50.37 -8.25 12.51
C LEU A 16 48.95 -8.64 12.05
N ALA A 17 47.97 -7.94 12.55
CA ALA A 17 46.63 -7.94 11.94
C ALA A 17 46.75 -7.23 10.58
N LEU A 18 47.01 -7.99 9.50
CA LEU A 18 46.71 -7.54 8.18
C LEU A 18 45.18 -7.42 8.11
N SER A 19 44.67 -6.21 8.22
CA SER A 19 43.34 -5.88 7.77
C SER A 19 43.32 -6.03 6.25
N VAL A 20 42.92 -7.21 5.78
CA VAL A 20 42.50 -7.38 4.40
C VAL A 20 41.16 -6.61 4.31
N ALA A 21 41.27 -5.35 3.90
CA ALA A 21 40.10 -4.66 3.38
C ALA A 21 39.66 -5.51 2.17
N ALA A 22 38.55 -6.25 2.36
CA ALA A 22 37.88 -6.88 1.25
C ALA A 22 37.49 -5.74 0.30
N ALA A 23 38.21 -5.61 -0.81
CA ALA A 23 37.79 -4.75 -1.89
C ALA A 23 36.35 -5.19 -2.25
N ALA A 24 35.42 -4.27 -2.17
CA ALA A 24 34.09 -4.51 -2.71
C ALA A 24 34.26 -5.05 -4.14
N PRO A 25 33.48 -6.08 -4.53
CA PRO A 25 33.58 -6.61 -5.87
C PRO A 25 33.35 -5.45 -6.84
N THR A 26 34.39 -5.08 -7.60
CA THR A 26 34.24 -4.18 -8.73
C THR A 26 33.48 -4.96 -9.78
N TYR A 27 32.18 -4.65 -9.93
CA TYR A 27 31.38 -5.09 -11.06
C TYR A 27 31.99 -4.46 -12.33
N ALA A 28 33.01 -5.10 -12.88
CA ALA A 28 33.54 -4.77 -14.18
C ALA A 28 32.55 -5.30 -15.22
N GLY A 29 31.77 -4.41 -15.84
CA GLY A 29 31.10 -4.72 -17.07
C GLY A 29 29.66 -4.23 -17.28
N PHE A 30 29.05 -3.54 -16.34
CA PHE A 30 27.77 -2.90 -16.61
C PHE A 30 27.87 -1.39 -16.30
N GLU A 31 28.39 -0.63 -17.26
CA GLU A 31 28.01 0.80 -17.37
C GLU A 31 26.68 0.81 -18.12
N PRO A 32 25.54 1.06 -17.44
CA PRO A 32 24.34 1.41 -18.18
C PRO A 32 24.66 2.70 -18.93
N PRO A 33 24.26 2.84 -20.21
CA PRO A 33 24.39 4.10 -20.92
C PRO A 33 23.74 5.18 -20.06
N ALA A 34 24.42 6.29 -19.82
CA ALA A 34 23.82 7.46 -19.21
C ALA A 34 22.56 7.79 -20.02
N PRO A 35 21.37 7.92 -19.41
CA PRO A 35 20.16 8.18 -20.13
C PRO A 35 20.30 9.52 -20.85
N ALA A 36 20.46 9.48 -22.17
CA ALA A 36 20.37 10.64 -23.00
C ALA A 36 18.94 11.11 -22.98
N GLY A 37 18.62 12.17 -22.23
CA GLY A 37 17.42 12.99 -22.39
C GLY A 37 16.08 12.21 -22.38
N VAL A 38 15.95 11.17 -21.56
CA VAL A 38 14.65 10.54 -21.33
C VAL A 38 13.81 11.54 -20.57
N ALA A 39 12.69 11.99 -21.14
CA ALA A 39 11.69 12.77 -20.43
C ALA A 39 11.34 12.00 -19.14
N ASP A 40 11.34 12.67 -18.01
CA ASP A 40 10.92 12.09 -16.73
C ASP A 40 9.47 11.61 -16.84
N PRO A 41 9.17 10.30 -16.84
CA PRO A 41 7.84 9.78 -17.10
C PRO A 41 6.79 10.24 -16.09
N GLY A 42 7.22 10.58 -14.85
CA GLY A 42 6.35 11.13 -13.81
C GLY A 42 6.19 12.66 -13.85
N ALA A 43 6.87 13.36 -14.76
CA ALA A 43 6.84 14.84 -14.76
C ALA A 43 5.45 15.41 -15.03
N GLU A 44 4.69 14.81 -15.96
CA GLU A 44 3.32 15.24 -16.27
C GLU A 44 2.38 14.96 -15.09
N LEU A 45 2.43 13.77 -14.51
CA LEU A 45 1.66 13.42 -13.33
C LEU A 45 1.92 14.40 -12.19
N ARG A 46 3.20 14.67 -11.86
CA ARG A 46 3.56 15.64 -10.82
C ARG A 46 3.08 17.05 -11.12
N ALA A 47 3.11 17.48 -12.37
CA ALA A 47 2.62 18.81 -12.75
C ALA A 47 1.11 18.94 -12.57
N ARG A 48 0.33 17.93 -12.96
CA ARG A 48 -1.12 17.88 -12.73
C ARG A 48 -1.44 17.85 -11.24
N PHE A 49 -0.78 16.99 -10.48
CA PHE A 49 -0.93 16.92 -9.03
C PHE A 49 -0.70 18.28 -8.36
N LEU A 50 0.40 18.98 -8.69
CA LEU A 50 0.71 20.27 -8.10
C LEU A 50 -0.31 21.35 -8.49
N ALA A 51 -0.91 21.27 -9.67
CA ALA A 51 -1.93 22.21 -10.12
C ALA A 51 -3.25 22.08 -9.35
N ASP A 52 -3.55 20.88 -8.83
CA ASP A 52 -4.79 20.59 -8.11
C ASP A 52 -4.69 20.85 -6.60
N GLN A 53 -3.48 21.16 -6.07
CA GLN A 53 -3.31 21.33 -4.64
C GLN A 53 -4.12 22.49 -4.09
N GLU A 54 -4.90 22.23 -3.05
CA GLU A 54 -5.74 23.19 -2.33
C GLU A 54 -5.18 23.47 -0.93
N PRO A 55 -5.41 24.67 -0.37
CA PRO A 55 -5.08 24.94 1.02
C PRO A 55 -5.83 23.99 1.95
N ALA A 56 -5.15 23.43 2.94
CA ALA A 56 -5.78 22.60 3.96
C ALA A 56 -6.90 23.37 4.66
N PRO A 57 -8.14 22.83 4.68
CA PRO A 57 -9.23 23.48 5.40
C PRO A 57 -8.98 23.48 6.90
N LEU A 58 -9.54 24.48 7.60
CA LEU A 58 -9.52 24.46 9.06
C LEU A 58 -10.46 23.35 9.56
N MET A 59 -9.87 22.29 10.10
CA MET A 59 -10.58 21.13 10.60
C MET A 59 -10.31 20.91 12.08
N THR A 60 -11.24 20.30 12.77
CA THR A 60 -11.12 19.90 14.18
C THR A 60 -11.07 18.37 14.28
N PRO A 61 -10.34 17.82 15.26
CA PRO A 61 -10.37 16.39 15.52
C PRO A 61 -11.78 15.88 15.75
N LEU A 62 -12.09 14.69 15.27
CA LEU A 62 -13.36 14.02 15.48
C LEU A 62 -13.14 12.73 16.27
N ALA A 63 -14.03 12.46 17.23
CA ALA A 63 -14.12 11.21 17.95
C ALA A 63 -14.97 10.19 17.17
N PHE A 64 -15.15 9.01 17.75
CA PHE A 64 -15.99 7.96 17.18
C PHE A 64 -17.33 8.48 16.70
N THR A 65 -17.60 8.23 15.42
CA THR A 65 -18.84 8.64 14.74
C THR A 65 -19.29 7.48 13.84
N PRO A 66 -20.34 6.75 14.20
CA PRO A 66 -20.82 5.63 13.39
C PRO A 66 -21.41 6.11 12.07
N CYS A 67 -21.23 5.30 11.03
CA CYS A 67 -21.91 5.49 9.75
C CYS A 67 -23.39 5.14 9.91
N THR A 68 -24.24 6.16 9.94
CA THR A 68 -25.69 6.01 10.13
C THR A 68 -26.42 6.76 9.04
N ALA A 69 -27.36 6.10 8.38
CA ALA A 69 -28.12 6.66 7.26
C ALA A 69 -27.24 7.26 6.15
N GLY A 70 -26.11 6.62 5.87
CA GLY A 70 -25.17 7.02 4.81
C GLY A 70 -24.17 8.12 5.19
N MET A 71 -24.11 8.51 6.47
CA MET A 71 -23.26 9.62 6.94
C MET A 71 -22.56 9.26 8.26
N ALA A 72 -21.30 9.67 8.39
CA ALA A 72 -20.56 9.75 9.65
C ALA A 72 -20.18 11.22 9.89
N GLY A 73 -21.05 11.96 10.57
CA GLY A 73 -20.93 13.42 10.68
C GLY A 73 -21.11 14.11 9.32
N ALA A 74 -20.07 14.76 8.81
CA ALA A 74 -20.08 15.42 7.50
C ALA A 74 -19.60 14.50 6.34
N TYR A 75 -19.17 13.27 6.64
CA TYR A 75 -18.57 12.36 5.66
C TYR A 75 -19.57 11.33 5.17
N PRO A 76 -19.83 11.24 3.85
CA PRO A 76 -20.61 10.15 3.27
C PRO A 76 -19.91 8.81 3.51
N CYS A 77 -20.68 7.79 3.84
CA CYS A 77 -20.15 6.48 4.16
C CYS A 77 -21.14 5.34 3.92
N SER A 78 -20.62 4.13 3.78
CA SER A 78 -21.38 2.89 3.80
C SER A 78 -20.53 1.80 4.43
N ASN A 79 -21.04 1.09 5.44
CA ASN A 79 -20.35 -0.03 6.11
C ASN A 79 -18.96 0.28 6.67
N VAL A 80 -18.65 1.56 6.92
CA VAL A 80 -17.36 2.01 7.48
C VAL A 80 -17.64 3.09 8.52
N ASP A 81 -17.28 2.84 9.77
CA ASP A 81 -17.39 3.80 10.87
C ASP A 81 -16.13 4.65 10.98
N LEU A 82 -16.25 5.91 11.41
CA LEU A 82 -15.16 6.76 11.80
C LEU A 82 -14.80 6.47 13.27
N ALA A 83 -13.65 5.86 13.52
CA ALA A 83 -13.14 5.72 14.89
C ALA A 83 -12.56 7.05 15.40
N ALA A 84 -11.73 7.71 14.60
CA ALA A 84 -11.19 9.03 14.90
C ALA A 84 -10.70 9.74 13.64
N PHE A 85 -10.61 11.06 13.71
CA PHE A 85 -9.96 11.90 12.71
C PHE A 85 -9.00 12.89 13.38
N LEU A 86 -7.76 12.97 12.89
CA LEU A 86 -6.73 13.92 13.33
C LEU A 86 -6.32 14.80 12.14
N PRO A 87 -6.66 16.10 12.15
CA PRO A 87 -6.20 17.03 11.13
C PRO A 87 -4.67 17.10 11.02
N ASN A 88 -4.14 17.35 9.85
CA ASN A 88 -2.71 17.57 9.62
C ASN A 88 -2.10 18.55 10.62
N SER A 89 -2.83 19.63 10.96
CA SER A 89 -2.38 20.65 11.91
C SER A 89 -2.14 20.12 13.33
N THR A 90 -2.80 19.03 13.71
CA THR A 90 -2.68 18.41 15.06
C THR A 90 -1.61 17.33 15.13
N ILE A 91 -1.12 16.87 13.98
CA ILE A 91 -0.10 15.82 13.89
C ILE A 91 1.22 16.32 13.27
N GLY A 92 1.50 17.63 13.40
CA GLY A 92 2.77 18.27 13.03
C GLY A 92 2.76 19.03 11.73
N GLY A 93 1.59 19.29 11.12
CA GLY A 93 1.40 20.14 9.92
C GLY A 93 1.91 19.53 8.62
N GLY A 94 1.95 20.34 7.58
CA GLY A 94 2.21 19.88 6.20
C GLY A 94 0.98 19.29 5.53
N SER A 95 1.09 18.88 4.27
CA SER A 95 0.10 18.07 3.56
C SER A 95 0.36 16.58 3.76
N GLY A 96 -0.69 15.76 3.79
CA GLY A 96 -0.58 14.32 3.85
C GLY A 96 0.02 13.73 2.58
N SER A 97 0.66 12.57 2.72
CA SER A 97 1.19 11.74 1.66
C SER A 97 0.92 10.28 2.02
N SER A 98 1.77 9.34 1.66
CA SER A 98 1.55 7.93 1.93
C SER A 98 1.43 7.60 3.42
N ILE A 99 0.90 6.41 3.70
CA ILE A 99 0.67 5.91 5.05
C ILE A 99 1.02 4.43 5.12
N TRP A 100 1.55 4.01 6.28
CA TRP A 100 1.75 2.61 6.60
C TRP A 100 1.38 2.33 8.06
N GLY A 101 1.14 1.08 8.38
CA GLY A 101 0.90 0.64 9.74
C GLY A 101 2.07 -0.16 10.31
N TRP A 102 2.17 -0.18 11.63
CA TRP A 102 3.06 -1.07 12.34
C TRP A 102 2.39 -1.60 13.61
N THR A 103 2.35 -2.92 13.73
CA THR A 103 1.99 -3.58 15.00
C THR A 103 3.28 -3.96 15.70
N ASP A 104 3.48 -3.46 16.90
CA ASP A 104 4.64 -3.78 17.70
C ASP A 104 4.63 -5.25 18.13
N PRO A 105 5.57 -6.08 17.68
CA PRO A 105 5.56 -7.51 17.98
C PRO A 105 5.77 -7.82 19.49
N LEU A 106 6.26 -6.86 20.28
CA LEU A 106 6.45 -7.04 21.71
C LEU A 106 5.20 -6.70 22.53
N THR A 107 4.47 -5.66 22.15
CA THR A 107 3.37 -5.09 22.97
C THR A 107 2.00 -5.31 22.36
N GLY A 108 1.91 -5.68 21.07
CA GLY A 108 0.67 -5.77 20.30
C GLY A 108 0.04 -4.40 19.98
N LYS A 109 0.72 -3.30 20.31
CA LYS A 109 0.24 -1.95 20.01
C LYS A 109 0.30 -1.66 18.51
N GLU A 110 -0.71 -0.97 18.02
CA GLU A 110 -0.82 -0.56 16.63
C GLU A 110 -0.50 0.93 16.45
N TYR A 111 0.27 1.23 15.42
CA TYR A 111 0.74 2.59 15.13
C TYR A 111 0.49 2.96 13.67
N ALA A 112 -0.03 4.17 13.44
CA ALA A 112 -0.07 4.79 12.13
C ALA A 112 1.23 5.56 11.90
N LEU A 113 1.86 5.31 10.76
CA LEU A 113 3.04 5.99 10.26
C LEU A 113 2.59 6.80 9.04
N MET A 114 2.39 8.11 9.18
CA MET A 114 1.86 8.95 8.11
C MET A 114 2.94 9.85 7.53
N GLY A 115 3.27 9.65 6.26
CA GLY A 115 4.09 10.56 5.49
C GLY A 115 3.40 11.91 5.31
N ARG A 116 4.18 12.98 5.39
CA ARG A 116 3.71 14.36 5.19
C ARG A 116 4.78 15.16 4.43
N SER A 117 4.39 16.26 3.86
CA SER A 117 5.33 17.07 3.06
C SER A 117 6.57 17.50 3.84
N ASN A 118 6.50 17.62 5.17
CA ASN A 118 7.60 18.09 6.06
C ASN A 118 8.26 16.98 6.89
N GLY A 119 7.80 15.71 6.79
CA GLY A 119 8.34 14.60 7.58
C GLY A 119 7.35 13.45 7.73
N THR A 120 7.49 12.64 8.79
CA THR A 120 6.62 11.50 9.09
C THR A 120 6.04 11.64 10.49
N ALA A 121 4.72 11.54 10.62
CA ALA A 121 4.03 11.49 11.90
C ALA A 121 3.91 10.04 12.39
N PHE A 122 4.06 9.84 13.69
CA PHE A 122 3.81 8.57 14.38
C PHE A 122 2.66 8.74 15.36
N VAL A 123 1.62 7.92 15.22
CA VAL A 123 0.40 7.99 16.03
C VAL A 123 0.11 6.61 16.61
N ASP A 124 0.01 6.50 17.93
CA ASP A 124 -0.48 5.30 18.62
C ASP A 124 -2.00 5.23 18.42
N ILE A 125 -2.46 4.20 17.73
CA ILE A 125 -3.88 3.94 17.41
C ILE A 125 -4.39 2.67 18.09
N SER A 126 -3.66 2.15 19.06
CA SER A 126 -4.05 0.95 19.85
C SER A 126 -5.41 1.07 20.49
N THR A 127 -5.87 2.30 20.71
CA THR A 127 -7.27 2.63 21.00
C THR A 127 -7.80 3.49 19.87
N PRO A 128 -8.40 2.90 18.83
CA PRO A 128 -8.75 3.60 17.58
C PRO A 128 -9.59 4.86 17.77
N ALA A 129 -10.49 4.89 18.79
CA ALA A 129 -11.32 6.05 19.12
C ALA A 129 -10.57 7.15 19.90
N SER A 130 -9.32 6.92 20.32
CA SER A 130 -8.53 7.87 21.12
C SER A 130 -7.05 7.80 20.72
N PRO A 131 -6.71 8.10 19.46
CA PRO A 131 -5.35 8.06 18.97
C PRO A 131 -4.46 9.12 19.65
N ILE A 132 -3.19 8.79 19.82
CA ILE A 132 -2.20 9.66 20.45
C ILE A 132 -1.09 9.99 19.48
N TYR A 133 -0.95 11.25 19.09
CA TYR A 133 0.18 11.72 18.30
C TYR A 133 1.47 11.67 19.13
N LEU A 134 2.38 10.74 18.79
CA LEU A 134 3.62 10.52 19.55
C LEU A 134 4.73 11.48 19.15
N GLY A 135 4.78 11.90 17.90
CA GLY A 135 5.81 12.81 17.45
C GLY A 135 6.11 12.73 15.96
N ASN A 136 7.16 13.43 15.57
CA ASN A 136 7.54 13.65 14.18
C ASN A 136 9.00 13.28 13.93
N LEU A 137 9.25 12.56 12.83
CA LEU A 137 10.57 12.46 12.21
C LEU A 137 10.63 13.51 11.08
N PRO A 138 11.40 14.58 11.19
CA PRO A 138 11.52 15.59 10.15
C PRO A 138 12.06 14.98 8.84
N SER A 139 11.70 15.59 7.72
CA SER A 139 12.32 15.29 6.43
C SER A 139 13.84 15.44 6.51
N ALA A 140 14.59 14.55 5.89
CA ALA A 140 16.05 14.57 5.90
C ALA A 140 16.63 15.77 5.11
N THR A 141 15.84 16.35 4.21
CA THR A 141 16.19 17.50 3.37
C THR A 141 15.03 18.50 3.37
N GLY A 142 14.63 19.03 2.21
CA GLY A 142 13.51 19.96 2.06
C GLY A 142 12.13 19.34 2.27
N THR A 143 11.11 20.03 1.84
CA THR A 143 9.73 19.53 1.80
C THR A 143 9.44 18.90 0.43
N SER A 144 8.57 17.91 0.42
CA SER A 144 8.04 17.28 -0.78
C SER A 144 6.65 16.72 -0.54
N SER A 145 5.76 16.82 -1.51
CA SER A 145 4.43 16.23 -1.44
C SER A 145 4.46 14.69 -1.51
N TRP A 146 5.54 14.12 -2.02
CA TRP A 146 5.69 12.67 -2.24
C TRP A 146 6.64 12.08 -1.20
N ARG A 147 6.07 11.26 -0.33
CA ARG A 147 6.81 10.53 0.72
C ARG A 147 6.21 9.15 0.87
N GLU A 148 7.04 8.13 0.64
CA GLU A 148 6.63 6.74 0.77
C GLU A 148 7.35 6.07 1.92
N LEU A 149 6.70 5.06 2.53
CA LEU A 149 7.23 4.38 3.70
C LEU A 149 6.68 2.95 3.84
N LYS A 150 7.53 2.05 4.33
CA LYS A 150 7.16 0.68 4.69
C LYS A 150 7.84 0.31 6.02
N ALA A 151 7.24 -0.64 6.75
CA ALA A 151 7.81 -1.18 7.97
C ALA A 151 8.19 -2.66 7.80
N PHE A 152 9.32 -3.06 8.39
CA PHE A 152 9.74 -4.45 8.48
C PHE A 152 10.40 -4.73 9.84
N GLY A 153 9.93 -5.75 10.53
CA GLY A 153 10.34 -6.03 11.90
C GLY A 153 10.06 -4.84 12.82
N THR A 154 11.12 -4.25 13.37
CA THR A 154 11.04 -3.07 14.22
C THR A 154 11.60 -1.80 13.57
N TYR A 155 11.68 -1.75 12.24
CA TYR A 155 12.20 -0.59 11.51
C TYR A 155 11.21 -0.09 10.47
N ALA A 156 11.19 1.23 10.27
CA ALA A 156 10.53 1.88 9.15
C ALA A 156 11.56 2.46 8.19
N TYR A 157 11.30 2.29 6.90
CA TYR A 157 12.11 2.82 5.80
C TYR A 157 11.30 3.88 5.07
N ILE A 158 11.84 5.09 5.01
CA ILE A 158 11.10 6.27 4.56
C ILE A 158 11.91 6.97 3.48
N ILE A 159 11.32 7.10 2.31
CA ILE A 159 11.88 7.80 1.15
C ILE A 159 11.11 9.08 0.84
N SER A 160 11.60 9.88 -0.09
CA SER A 160 10.89 11.05 -0.59
C SER A 160 11.30 11.32 -2.03
N ASP A 161 10.33 11.55 -2.90
CA ASP A 161 10.58 11.96 -4.29
C ASP A 161 10.72 13.48 -4.39
N SER A 162 11.34 13.93 -5.49
CA SER A 162 11.58 15.36 -5.79
C SER A 162 12.18 16.14 -4.63
N ASN A 163 13.04 15.51 -3.84
CA ASN A 163 13.59 16.02 -2.58
C ASN A 163 15.12 15.98 -2.51
N GLY A 164 15.78 16.02 -3.67
CA GLY A 164 17.24 16.11 -3.78
C GLY A 164 17.96 14.91 -3.15
N ALA A 165 18.88 15.16 -2.23
CA ALA A 165 19.70 14.12 -1.58
C ALA A 165 19.03 13.54 -0.30
N HIS A 166 17.73 13.28 -0.34
CA HIS A 166 16.99 12.74 0.82
C HIS A 166 17.51 11.37 1.25
N GLY A 167 17.71 10.44 0.30
CA GLY A 167 18.01 9.05 0.59
C GLY A 167 16.83 8.33 1.26
N MET A 168 17.12 7.25 1.99
CA MET A 168 16.13 6.52 2.78
C MET A 168 16.45 6.67 4.27
N GLN A 169 15.51 7.24 5.05
CA GLN A 169 15.61 7.27 6.50
C GLN A 169 15.30 5.88 7.05
N VAL A 170 16.11 5.39 8.00
CA VAL A 170 15.99 4.07 8.63
C VAL A 170 15.63 4.30 10.09
N PHE A 171 14.35 4.25 10.40
CA PHE A 171 13.85 4.61 11.73
C PHE A 171 13.56 3.38 12.58
N ASP A 172 14.19 3.32 13.76
CA ASP A 172 13.91 2.29 14.77
C ASP A 172 12.58 2.57 15.47
N LEU A 173 11.55 1.80 15.13
CA LEU A 173 10.18 1.92 15.66
C LEU A 173 10.09 1.60 17.17
N THR A 174 11.09 0.92 17.74
CA THR A 174 11.08 0.65 19.19
C THR A 174 11.16 1.93 20.04
N GLN A 175 11.63 3.04 19.45
CA GLN A 175 11.61 4.35 20.08
C GLN A 175 10.19 4.82 20.45
N LEU A 176 9.16 4.33 19.74
CA LEU A 176 7.75 4.68 20.01
C LEU A 176 7.25 4.11 21.34
N ARG A 177 7.88 3.03 21.85
CA ARG A 177 7.50 2.37 23.11
C ARG A 177 7.70 3.25 24.35
N SER A 178 8.65 4.17 24.30
CA SER A 178 9.15 4.93 25.44
C SER A 178 8.83 6.42 25.42
N VAL A 179 7.88 6.87 24.60
CA VAL A 179 7.48 8.29 24.53
C VAL A 179 6.63 8.65 25.76
N ALA A 180 7.28 9.21 26.79
CA ALA A 180 6.62 9.54 28.05
C ALA A 180 5.83 10.86 28.02
N SER A 181 6.23 11.79 27.14
CA SER A 181 5.62 13.13 27.03
C SER A 181 5.49 13.52 25.54
N PRO A 182 4.50 12.98 24.83
CA PRO A 182 4.28 13.30 23.44
C PRO A 182 3.75 14.75 23.26
N PRO A 183 4.00 15.40 22.09
CA PRO A 183 4.80 14.88 20.99
C PRO A 183 6.30 15.13 21.14
N VAL A 184 7.13 14.25 20.54
CA VAL A 184 8.59 14.40 20.49
C VAL A 184 9.09 14.55 19.04
N THR A 185 10.31 15.06 18.87
CA THR A 185 11.00 15.07 17.58
C THR A 185 12.01 13.94 17.56
N PHE A 186 11.85 13.03 16.58
CA PHE A 186 12.74 11.89 16.37
C PHE A 186 13.88 12.21 15.40
N SER A 187 14.88 11.34 15.34
CA SER A 187 15.95 11.34 14.35
C SER A 187 16.21 9.91 13.87
N ALA A 188 16.73 9.78 12.65
CA ALA A 188 17.06 8.49 12.05
C ALA A 188 18.34 8.58 11.22
N PRO A 189 19.18 7.54 11.18
CA PRO A 189 20.22 7.39 10.18
C PRO A 189 19.62 7.27 8.78
N ARG A 190 20.48 7.40 7.74
CA ARG A 190 20.07 7.34 6.35
C ARG A 190 20.92 6.38 5.53
N TYR A 191 20.27 5.67 4.63
CA TYR A 191 20.89 5.02 3.50
C TYR A 191 20.99 6.02 2.34
N THR A 192 22.16 6.26 1.77
CA THR A 192 22.44 7.41 0.91
C THR A 192 23.01 7.06 -0.45
N LEU A 193 22.86 5.81 -0.92
CA LEU A 193 23.30 5.43 -2.26
C LEU A 193 22.43 6.01 -3.38
N PHE A 194 21.25 6.50 -3.05
CA PHE A 194 20.41 7.32 -3.93
C PHE A 194 19.93 8.58 -3.19
N GLY A 195 19.34 9.52 -3.92
CA GLY A 195 18.75 10.74 -3.35
C GLY A 195 17.23 10.68 -3.30
N SER A 196 16.56 11.10 -4.36
CA SER A 196 15.09 11.05 -4.48
C SER A 196 14.64 9.73 -5.06
N ALA A 197 13.55 9.18 -4.51
CA ALA A 197 12.90 7.97 -4.98
C ALA A 197 11.39 8.08 -4.77
N HIS A 198 10.60 7.43 -5.65
CA HIS A 198 9.15 7.57 -5.68
C HIS A 198 8.44 6.59 -4.78
N ASP A 199 8.67 5.27 -4.96
CA ASP A 199 8.04 4.24 -4.14
C ASP A 199 9.04 3.24 -3.55
N ILE A 200 8.60 2.54 -2.51
CA ILE A 200 9.33 1.50 -1.80
C ILE A 200 8.38 0.37 -1.41
N THR A 201 8.73 -0.86 -1.73
CA THR A 201 8.04 -2.06 -1.24
C THR A 201 8.99 -2.99 -0.50
N ILE A 202 8.45 -3.88 0.30
CA ILE A 202 9.18 -4.91 1.04
C ILE A 202 8.62 -6.30 0.76
N ASN A 203 9.49 -7.26 0.52
CA ASN A 203 9.12 -8.67 0.63
C ASN A 203 9.52 -9.17 2.02
N PRO A 204 8.56 -9.38 2.94
CA PRO A 204 8.87 -9.78 4.31
C PRO A 204 9.42 -11.20 4.41
N ASP A 205 9.14 -12.07 3.43
CA ASP A 205 9.62 -13.45 3.43
C ASP A 205 11.12 -13.56 3.17
N THR A 206 11.67 -12.61 2.43
CA THR A 206 13.08 -12.63 2.01
C THR A 206 13.94 -11.56 2.67
N GLY A 207 13.31 -10.54 3.26
CA GLY A 207 14.02 -9.40 3.85
C GLY A 207 14.71 -8.53 2.81
N TYR A 208 14.08 -8.33 1.64
CA TYR A 208 14.52 -7.38 0.62
C TYR A 208 13.53 -6.25 0.44
N LEU A 209 14.06 -5.03 0.39
CA LEU A 209 13.35 -3.83 -0.07
C LEU A 209 13.63 -3.61 -1.55
N TYR A 210 12.66 -3.04 -2.23
CA TYR A 210 12.71 -2.63 -3.63
C TYR A 210 12.29 -1.18 -3.70
N VAL A 211 13.23 -0.31 -4.09
CA VAL A 211 13.00 1.14 -4.22
C VAL A 211 12.95 1.46 -5.71
N VAL A 212 11.93 2.17 -6.14
CA VAL A 212 11.66 2.49 -7.54
C VAL A 212 11.50 4.00 -7.77
N GLY A 213 11.44 4.42 -9.04
CA GLY A 213 11.30 5.83 -9.38
C GLY A 213 12.49 6.68 -8.90
N ILE A 214 13.67 6.11 -8.79
CA ILE A 214 14.87 6.85 -8.36
C ILE A 214 15.30 7.80 -9.46
N SER A 215 15.28 9.09 -9.15
CA SER A 215 15.65 10.17 -10.08
C SER A 215 17.11 10.65 -9.90
N THR A 216 17.75 10.34 -8.75
CA THR A 216 19.12 10.76 -8.44
C THR A 216 19.90 9.66 -7.74
N GLY A 217 21.11 9.34 -8.18
CA GLY A 217 21.91 8.25 -7.58
C GLY A 217 22.95 7.64 -8.51
N GLY A 218 23.11 8.16 -9.73
CA GLY A 218 24.06 7.61 -10.71
C GLY A 218 23.74 6.14 -11.04
N ALA A 219 24.72 5.26 -10.95
CA ALA A 219 24.54 3.82 -11.21
C ALA A 219 23.52 3.16 -10.24
N TYR A 220 23.36 3.69 -9.04
CA TYR A 220 22.40 3.20 -8.05
C TYR A 220 20.95 3.64 -8.33
N ALA A 221 20.71 4.52 -9.32
CA ALA A 221 19.36 4.87 -9.74
C ALA A 221 18.65 3.72 -10.49
N CYS A 222 19.37 2.69 -10.91
CA CYS A 222 18.82 1.48 -11.55
C CYS A 222 17.88 1.80 -12.73
N ALA A 223 18.19 2.85 -13.52
CA ALA A 223 17.33 3.38 -14.59
C ALA A 223 15.90 3.77 -14.13
N GLY A 224 15.71 4.09 -12.84
CA GLY A 224 14.40 4.35 -12.25
C GLY A 224 13.57 3.10 -11.99
N SER A 225 14.14 1.91 -12.20
CA SER A 225 13.51 0.63 -11.90
C SER A 225 13.97 0.11 -10.51
N LEU A 226 13.95 -1.20 -10.29
CA LEU A 226 14.19 -1.80 -8.97
C LEU A 226 15.61 -1.60 -8.47
N HIS A 227 15.80 -0.81 -7.42
CA HIS A 227 16.98 -0.74 -6.58
C HIS A 227 16.76 -1.69 -5.40
N MET A 228 17.45 -2.81 -5.39
CA MET A 228 17.26 -3.89 -4.43
C MET A 228 18.16 -3.72 -3.22
N ILE A 229 17.59 -3.78 -2.00
CA ILE A 229 18.30 -3.57 -0.74
C ILE A 229 18.04 -4.77 0.18
N ASN A 230 19.13 -5.35 0.69
CA ASN A 230 19.04 -6.38 1.73
C ASN A 230 18.85 -5.71 3.10
N VAL A 231 17.80 -6.11 3.82
CA VAL A 231 17.46 -5.66 5.17
C VAL A 231 17.33 -6.83 6.15
N SER A 232 18.05 -7.93 5.92
CA SER A 232 18.16 -9.02 6.89
C SER A 232 18.78 -8.58 8.22
N ASP A 233 19.63 -7.53 8.19
CA ASP A 233 19.95 -6.66 9.33
C ASP A 233 19.19 -5.34 9.14
N PRO A 234 18.01 -5.19 9.75
CA PRO A 234 17.11 -4.07 9.43
C PRO A 234 17.69 -2.68 9.71
N GLY A 235 18.57 -2.56 10.68
CA GLY A 235 19.25 -1.31 11.02
C GLY A 235 20.39 -0.93 10.08
N ASN A 236 20.88 -1.87 9.27
CA ASN A 236 22.05 -1.70 8.40
C ASN A 236 21.76 -2.17 6.96
N PRO A 237 20.87 -1.50 6.23
CA PRO A 237 20.50 -1.87 4.87
C PRO A 237 21.71 -1.83 3.92
N THR A 238 21.82 -2.83 3.03
CA THR A 238 22.91 -2.94 2.07
C THR A 238 22.39 -3.13 0.64
N PHE A 239 23.05 -2.51 -0.33
CA PHE A 239 22.72 -2.66 -1.75
C PHE A 239 22.92 -4.11 -2.22
N ALA A 240 21.91 -4.65 -2.91
CA ALA A 240 21.93 -6.02 -3.41
C ALA A 240 21.97 -6.12 -4.95
N GLY A 241 21.55 -5.08 -5.67
CA GLY A 241 21.56 -5.08 -7.13
C GLY A 241 20.48 -4.17 -7.74
N CYS A 242 20.46 -4.14 -9.06
CA CYS A 242 19.43 -3.48 -9.88
C CYS A 242 18.67 -4.51 -10.72
N ALA A 243 17.37 -4.26 -10.95
CA ALA A 243 16.59 -5.04 -11.90
C ALA A 243 15.68 -4.11 -12.73
N GLY A 244 15.44 -4.52 -14.01
CA GLY A 244 14.67 -3.69 -14.95
C GLY A 244 15.54 -2.69 -15.71
N SER A 245 14.97 -2.15 -16.80
CA SER A 245 15.67 -1.22 -17.71
C SER A 245 14.83 0.01 -18.06
N ALA A 246 13.64 0.13 -17.47
CA ALA A 246 12.70 1.22 -17.67
C ALA A 246 12.17 1.72 -16.32
N TYR A 247 11.72 2.96 -16.30
CA TYR A 247 11.09 3.54 -15.10
C TYR A 247 9.95 2.65 -14.59
N THR A 248 9.99 2.38 -13.30
CA THR A 248 8.93 1.71 -12.54
C THR A 248 8.38 2.70 -11.54
N HIS A 249 7.05 2.85 -11.53
CA HIS A 249 6.37 3.79 -10.61
C HIS A 249 6.18 3.16 -9.25
N ASP A 250 5.55 1.98 -9.22
CA ASP A 250 5.31 1.16 -8.02
C ASP A 250 5.62 -0.31 -8.32
N THR A 251 5.79 -1.14 -7.30
CA THR A 251 6.04 -2.57 -7.45
C THR A 251 5.54 -3.37 -6.26
N THR A 252 4.98 -4.56 -6.52
CA THR A 252 4.65 -5.55 -5.51
C THR A 252 5.55 -6.76 -5.68
N CYS A 253 6.30 -7.15 -4.63
CA CYS A 253 7.25 -8.25 -4.67
C CYS A 253 6.92 -9.33 -3.64
N VAL A 254 6.85 -10.59 -4.07
CA VAL A 254 6.45 -11.73 -3.24
C VAL A 254 7.31 -12.97 -3.53
N VAL A 255 7.37 -13.91 -2.58
CA VAL A 255 7.74 -15.29 -2.92
C VAL A 255 6.51 -15.96 -3.54
N TYR A 256 6.53 -16.13 -4.86
CA TYR A 256 5.37 -16.56 -5.61
C TYR A 256 4.97 -18.00 -5.29
N HIS A 257 3.71 -18.19 -4.93
CA HIS A 257 3.12 -19.52 -4.67
C HIS A 257 1.84 -19.79 -5.50
N GLY A 258 1.57 -18.91 -6.45
CA GLY A 258 0.40 -18.98 -7.32
C GLY A 258 0.36 -20.20 -8.25
N PRO A 259 -0.58 -20.21 -9.20
CA PRO A 259 -0.83 -21.39 -10.05
C PRO A 259 0.29 -21.71 -11.02
N ASP A 260 1.12 -20.76 -11.45
CA ASP A 260 2.23 -21.01 -12.38
C ASP A 260 3.35 -21.82 -11.72
N ALA A 261 3.36 -23.14 -11.99
CA ALA A 261 4.30 -24.08 -11.38
C ALA A 261 5.77 -23.82 -11.77
N GLN A 262 6.05 -23.14 -12.91
CA GLN A 262 7.39 -22.81 -13.37
C GLN A 262 8.06 -21.76 -12.48
N HIS A 263 7.26 -20.93 -11.84
CA HIS A 263 7.72 -19.79 -11.06
C HIS A 263 7.49 -19.92 -9.55
N ARG A 264 6.88 -21.01 -9.07
CA ARG A 264 6.68 -21.23 -7.63
C ARG A 264 7.98 -21.24 -6.85
N GLY A 265 7.98 -20.55 -5.71
CA GLY A 265 9.13 -20.41 -4.82
C GLY A 265 10.18 -19.40 -5.29
N LYS A 266 9.98 -18.78 -6.45
CA LYS A 266 10.79 -17.67 -6.91
C LYS A 266 10.32 -16.36 -6.29
N GLU A 267 11.23 -15.42 -6.14
CA GLU A 267 10.89 -14.06 -5.77
C GLU A 267 10.53 -13.28 -7.02
N ILE A 268 9.26 -12.91 -7.11
CA ILE A 268 8.67 -12.24 -8.26
C ILE A 268 8.25 -10.84 -7.87
N CYS A 269 8.64 -9.85 -8.67
CA CYS A 269 8.12 -8.49 -8.61
C CYS A 269 7.19 -8.24 -9.79
N ILE A 270 6.04 -7.63 -9.53
CA ILE A 270 5.12 -7.12 -10.53
C ILE A 270 5.22 -5.61 -10.48
N ASN A 271 5.78 -5.04 -11.55
CA ASN A 271 6.06 -3.62 -11.65
C ASN A 271 4.96 -2.91 -12.42
N SER A 272 4.50 -1.81 -11.87
CA SER A 272 3.63 -0.82 -12.52
C SER A 272 4.52 0.25 -13.16
N ASN A 273 4.68 0.19 -14.49
CA ASN A 273 5.69 0.98 -15.19
C ASN A 273 5.13 2.28 -15.79
N GLY A 274 4.24 2.98 -15.11
CA GLY A 274 3.75 4.29 -15.52
C GLY A 274 3.53 4.44 -17.03
N ASN A 275 3.70 5.63 -17.58
CA ASN A 275 3.66 5.86 -19.03
C ASN A 275 5.08 6.09 -19.56
N GLN A 276 5.54 5.19 -20.44
CA GLN A 276 6.86 5.27 -21.09
C GLN A 276 6.81 5.95 -22.48
N GLY A 277 5.75 6.71 -22.77
CA GLY A 277 5.50 7.30 -24.10
C GLY A 277 4.84 6.36 -25.10
N THR A 278 4.63 5.11 -24.72
CA THR A 278 3.93 4.06 -25.51
C THR A 278 2.73 3.46 -24.78
N GLY A 279 2.28 4.11 -23.71
CA GLY A 279 1.34 3.60 -22.71
C GLY A 279 2.05 2.93 -21.53
N GLY A 280 1.31 2.75 -20.41
CA GLY A 280 1.78 2.05 -19.23
C GLY A 280 1.91 0.55 -19.45
N GLN A 281 2.67 -0.11 -18.58
CA GLN A 281 2.89 -1.55 -18.65
C GLN A 281 2.89 -2.19 -17.26
N VAL A 282 2.28 -3.38 -17.15
CA VAL A 282 2.52 -4.34 -16.07
C VAL A 282 3.69 -5.22 -16.48
N VAL A 283 4.77 -5.23 -15.69
CA VAL A 283 6.00 -5.98 -15.99
C VAL A 283 6.30 -6.97 -14.89
N VAL A 284 6.51 -8.24 -15.25
CA VAL A 284 6.83 -9.32 -14.30
C VAL A 284 8.33 -9.60 -14.33
N MET A 285 8.97 -9.57 -13.16
CA MET A 285 10.40 -9.77 -12.97
C MET A 285 10.69 -10.93 -12.01
N ASP A 286 11.54 -11.88 -12.39
CA ASP A 286 12.18 -12.83 -11.47
C ASP A 286 13.42 -12.18 -10.87
N VAL A 287 13.37 -11.87 -9.58
CA VAL A 287 14.45 -11.23 -8.83
C VAL A 287 15.09 -12.18 -7.79
N SER A 288 14.85 -13.47 -7.90
CA SER A 288 15.39 -14.49 -6.99
C SER A 288 16.91 -14.41 -6.92
N ASN A 289 17.57 -14.21 -8.07
CA ASN A 289 19.00 -13.92 -8.13
C ASN A 289 19.21 -12.41 -8.31
N LYS A 290 19.54 -11.71 -7.21
CA LYS A 290 19.72 -10.25 -7.20
C LYS A 290 20.88 -9.78 -8.13
N ALA A 291 21.81 -10.67 -8.46
CA ALA A 291 22.94 -10.36 -9.38
C ALA A 291 22.58 -10.58 -10.86
N ALA A 292 21.51 -11.30 -11.15
CA ALA A 292 21.08 -11.63 -12.50
C ALA A 292 19.55 -11.74 -12.57
N PRO A 293 18.81 -10.64 -12.32
CA PRO A 293 17.34 -10.63 -12.43
C PRO A 293 16.91 -10.82 -13.88
N VAL A 294 15.72 -11.40 -14.08
CA VAL A 294 15.18 -11.73 -15.40
C VAL A 294 13.77 -11.13 -15.56
N GLN A 295 13.55 -10.38 -16.64
CA GLN A 295 12.20 -10.02 -17.01
C GLN A 295 11.49 -11.24 -17.62
N ILE A 296 10.37 -11.63 -17.01
CA ILE A 296 9.52 -12.74 -17.47
C ILE A 296 8.60 -12.25 -18.58
N SER A 297 7.84 -11.19 -18.31
CA SER A 297 6.88 -10.65 -19.27
C SER A 297 6.69 -9.15 -19.11
N ALA A 298 6.08 -8.53 -20.13
CA ALA A 298 5.57 -7.17 -20.09
C ALA A 298 4.23 -7.12 -20.86
N ARG A 299 3.21 -6.51 -20.28
CA ARG A 299 1.87 -6.40 -20.83
C ARG A 299 1.35 -4.98 -20.74
N THR A 300 0.53 -4.62 -21.73
CA THR A 300 -0.22 -3.37 -21.76
C THR A 300 -1.64 -3.65 -22.21
N TYR A 301 -2.51 -2.67 -22.12
CA TYR A 301 -3.91 -2.74 -22.56
C TYR A 301 -4.30 -1.49 -23.33
N SER A 302 -5.44 -1.56 -24.02
CA SER A 302 -5.96 -0.41 -24.76
C SER A 302 -6.44 0.66 -23.79
N GLY A 303 -5.94 1.87 -23.93
CA GLY A 303 -6.28 2.98 -23.04
C GLY A 303 -5.40 3.07 -21.79
N ALA A 304 -4.29 2.33 -21.71
CA ALA A 304 -3.32 2.49 -20.64
C ALA A 304 -2.81 3.93 -20.59
N GLY A 305 -3.20 4.67 -19.55
CA GLY A 305 -2.81 6.05 -19.30
C GLY A 305 -1.54 6.13 -18.48
N TYR A 306 -1.59 5.68 -17.25
CA TYR A 306 -0.47 5.63 -16.33
C TYR A 306 -0.62 4.46 -15.35
N VAL A 307 -0.13 3.26 -15.74
CA VAL A 307 -0.14 2.06 -14.89
C VAL A 307 0.58 2.39 -13.59
N HIS A 308 -0.21 2.55 -12.51
CA HIS A 308 0.24 3.23 -11.31
C HIS A 308 0.68 2.26 -10.23
N GLN A 309 -0.24 1.47 -9.68
CA GLN A 309 0.00 0.57 -8.56
C GLN A 309 -0.87 -0.69 -8.71
N GLY A 310 -0.56 -1.74 -8.00
CA GLY A 310 -1.43 -2.90 -7.90
C GLY A 310 -1.03 -3.86 -6.81
N TRP A 311 -1.95 -4.77 -6.47
CA TRP A 311 -1.75 -5.75 -5.42
C TRP A 311 -2.24 -7.14 -5.82
N LEU A 312 -1.51 -8.19 -5.42
CA LEU A 312 -1.89 -9.58 -5.64
C LEU A 312 -2.95 -10.04 -4.63
N THR A 313 -3.86 -10.89 -5.11
CA THR A 313 -4.66 -11.73 -4.20
C THR A 313 -3.76 -12.69 -3.43
N GLU A 314 -4.19 -13.14 -2.23
CA GLU A 314 -3.38 -13.99 -1.37
C GLU A 314 -2.98 -15.34 -2.00
N ASP A 315 -3.75 -15.84 -2.98
CA ASP A 315 -3.42 -17.03 -3.77
C ASP A 315 -2.45 -16.75 -4.93
N HIS A 316 -1.98 -15.51 -5.07
CA HIS A 316 -1.11 -14.99 -6.14
C HIS A 316 -1.63 -15.29 -7.55
N ARG A 317 -2.94 -15.48 -7.70
CA ARG A 317 -3.53 -15.72 -9.01
C ARG A 317 -3.97 -14.46 -9.71
N TYR A 318 -4.52 -13.48 -8.98
CA TYR A 318 -5.03 -12.25 -9.59
C TYR A 318 -4.25 -11.04 -9.09
N PHE A 319 -3.92 -10.14 -10.02
CA PHE A 319 -3.33 -8.85 -9.74
C PHE A 319 -4.35 -7.77 -10.07
N TYR A 320 -4.71 -6.97 -9.09
CA TYR A 320 -5.60 -5.82 -9.23
C TYR A 320 -4.73 -4.60 -9.43
N GLU A 321 -4.91 -3.89 -10.53
CA GLU A 321 -4.09 -2.76 -10.96
C GLU A 321 -4.96 -1.53 -11.11
N ASP A 322 -4.43 -0.37 -10.82
CA ASP A 322 -5.00 0.95 -11.03
C ASP A 322 -4.17 1.77 -12.05
N ASP A 323 -4.87 2.70 -12.75
CA ASP A 323 -4.30 3.55 -13.80
C ASP A 323 -4.64 5.01 -13.53
N GLU A 324 -3.74 5.70 -12.84
CA GLU A 324 -3.96 7.02 -12.22
C GLU A 324 -4.34 8.15 -13.19
N LEU A 325 -4.21 7.97 -14.50
CA LEU A 325 -4.51 9.02 -15.47
C LEU A 325 -5.63 8.68 -16.45
N ASP A 326 -6.23 7.50 -16.40
CA ASP A 326 -7.22 7.10 -17.37
C ASP A 326 -8.55 7.87 -17.22
N GLU A 327 -9.01 8.19 -15.99
CA GLU A 327 -10.17 9.05 -15.79
C GLU A 327 -9.97 10.45 -16.35
N THR A 328 -8.79 11.03 -16.13
CA THR A 328 -8.49 12.37 -16.63
C THR A 328 -8.28 12.40 -18.15
N ASN A 329 -7.73 11.32 -18.70
CA ASN A 329 -7.44 11.25 -20.13
C ASN A 329 -8.66 10.87 -20.99
N PHE A 330 -9.56 10.03 -20.44
CA PHE A 330 -10.69 9.46 -21.20
C PHE A 330 -12.06 9.88 -20.67
N GLY A 331 -12.18 10.44 -19.46
CA GLY A 331 -13.42 11.00 -18.91
C GLY A 331 -14.44 9.94 -18.50
N HIS A 332 -13.98 8.78 -18.03
CA HIS A 332 -14.83 7.71 -17.50
C HIS A 332 -14.79 7.64 -15.98
N ASN A 333 -15.52 6.70 -15.40
CA ASN A 333 -15.44 6.38 -13.98
C ASN A 333 -14.13 5.66 -13.66
N THR A 334 -13.77 5.63 -12.38
CA THR A 334 -12.65 4.84 -11.83
C THR A 334 -12.70 3.40 -12.33
N TYR A 335 -11.60 2.90 -12.90
CA TYR A 335 -11.45 1.52 -13.33
C TYR A 335 -10.43 0.80 -12.45
N THR A 336 -10.72 -0.48 -12.12
CA THR A 336 -9.73 -1.40 -11.54
C THR A 336 -9.54 -2.55 -12.51
N TYR A 337 -8.32 -2.72 -13.00
CA TYR A 337 -7.96 -3.73 -13.99
C TYR A 337 -7.54 -5.03 -13.30
N ILE A 338 -8.15 -6.15 -13.66
CA ILE A 338 -7.93 -7.45 -13.01
C ILE A 338 -7.22 -8.38 -13.97
N TRP A 339 -5.99 -8.72 -13.62
CA TRP A 339 -5.12 -9.60 -14.38
C TRP A 339 -5.13 -11.02 -13.81
N ASP A 340 -5.31 -12.04 -14.64
CA ASP A 340 -5.05 -13.44 -14.29
C ASP A 340 -3.55 -13.72 -14.47
N MET A 341 -2.88 -14.00 -13.35
CA MET A 341 -1.45 -14.29 -13.26
C MET A 341 -1.18 -15.81 -13.20
N ALA A 342 -2.10 -16.62 -13.73
CA ALA A 342 -1.95 -18.08 -13.77
C ALA A 342 -0.80 -18.53 -14.67
N ASP A 343 -0.37 -17.69 -15.60
CA ASP A 343 0.80 -17.84 -16.47
C ASP A 343 1.57 -16.51 -16.43
N LEU A 344 2.68 -16.46 -15.69
CA LEU A 344 3.48 -15.25 -15.53
C LEU A 344 4.24 -14.84 -16.80
N ASP A 345 4.46 -15.79 -17.73
CA ASP A 345 5.01 -15.50 -19.06
C ASP A 345 3.97 -14.81 -19.96
N ASN A 346 2.68 -14.99 -19.66
CA ASN A 346 1.58 -14.42 -20.43
C ASN A 346 0.38 -13.99 -19.57
N PRO A 347 0.52 -13.03 -18.66
CA PRO A 347 -0.58 -12.48 -17.88
C PRO A 347 -1.72 -11.96 -18.78
N LEU A 348 -2.96 -12.19 -18.37
CA LEU A 348 -4.14 -11.83 -19.13
C LEU A 348 -5.02 -10.85 -18.36
N LEU A 349 -5.35 -9.71 -18.96
CA LEU A 349 -6.42 -8.83 -18.45
C LEU A 349 -7.76 -9.55 -18.66
N VAL A 350 -8.42 -9.96 -17.56
CA VAL A 350 -9.63 -10.79 -17.60
C VAL A 350 -10.89 -10.04 -17.24
N HIS A 351 -10.77 -8.91 -16.54
CA HIS A 351 -11.92 -8.08 -16.17
C HIS A 351 -11.47 -6.65 -15.88
N THR A 352 -12.39 -5.70 -16.03
CA THR A 352 -12.27 -4.32 -15.57
C THR A 352 -13.48 -4.02 -14.69
N TYR A 353 -13.25 -3.79 -13.40
CA TYR A 353 -14.29 -3.29 -12.52
C TYR A 353 -14.48 -1.79 -12.77
N ILE A 354 -15.74 -1.35 -12.83
CA ILE A 354 -16.10 0.06 -13.04
C ILE A 354 -16.70 0.58 -11.72
N GLY A 355 -15.99 1.50 -11.11
CA GLY A 355 -16.42 2.16 -9.88
C GLY A 355 -17.59 3.11 -10.07
N PRO A 356 -18.27 3.54 -9.00
CA PRO A 356 -19.45 4.41 -9.07
C PRO A 356 -19.13 5.90 -9.29
N THR A 357 -17.86 6.31 -9.20
CA THR A 357 -17.43 7.72 -9.25
C THR A 357 -16.44 7.97 -10.37
N THR A 358 -16.21 9.24 -10.71
CA THR A 358 -15.21 9.69 -11.69
C THR A 358 -13.89 10.12 -11.04
N ALA A 359 -13.73 9.90 -9.71
CA ALA A 359 -12.50 10.23 -9.02
C ALA A 359 -11.36 9.34 -9.50
N ILE A 360 -10.16 9.90 -9.53
CA ILE A 360 -8.93 9.18 -9.86
C ILE A 360 -8.71 8.06 -8.83
N ASP A 361 -8.37 6.86 -9.29
CA ASP A 361 -7.87 5.80 -8.41
C ASP A 361 -6.40 6.02 -8.03
N HIS A 362 -5.94 5.32 -6.99
CA HIS A 362 -4.57 5.47 -6.53
C HIS A 362 -4.11 4.18 -5.85
N ASN A 363 -3.80 4.19 -4.54
CA ASN A 363 -3.21 3.05 -3.87
C ASN A 363 -4.24 2.03 -3.38
N GLN A 364 -4.07 0.76 -3.72
CA GLN A 364 -4.94 -0.32 -3.29
C GLN A 364 -4.18 -1.48 -2.63
N PHE A 365 -4.83 -2.13 -1.67
CA PHE A 365 -4.30 -3.30 -0.97
C PHE A 365 -5.39 -4.35 -0.80
N ILE A 366 -5.00 -5.63 -0.85
CA ILE A 366 -5.92 -6.75 -0.70
C ILE A 366 -5.65 -7.47 0.61
N VAL A 367 -6.73 -7.71 1.39
CA VAL A 367 -6.72 -8.54 2.59
C VAL A 367 -7.90 -9.50 2.50
N GLY A 368 -7.64 -10.80 2.44
CA GLY A 368 -8.65 -11.83 2.28
C GLY A 368 -9.51 -11.64 1.03
N ASN A 369 -10.80 -11.39 1.24
CA ASN A 369 -11.77 -11.15 0.17
C ASN A 369 -12.14 -9.67 -0.01
N ARG A 370 -11.26 -8.76 0.36
CA ARG A 370 -11.47 -7.32 0.20
C ARG A 370 -10.29 -6.65 -0.50
N SER A 371 -10.57 -5.76 -1.47
CA SER A 371 -9.65 -4.74 -1.94
C SER A 371 -10.03 -3.41 -1.28
N TYR A 372 -9.04 -2.75 -0.70
CA TYR A 372 -9.15 -1.44 -0.05
C TYR A 372 -8.43 -0.42 -0.94
N GLN A 373 -9.17 0.54 -1.49
CA GLN A 373 -8.70 1.50 -2.48
C GLN A 373 -8.77 2.91 -1.91
N ALA A 374 -7.69 3.66 -1.99
CA ALA A 374 -7.67 5.08 -1.69
C ALA A 374 -7.80 5.84 -3.02
N ASN A 375 -9.02 6.26 -3.36
CA ASN A 375 -9.34 6.84 -4.66
C ASN A 375 -9.52 8.36 -4.54
N TYR A 376 -8.44 9.06 -4.23
CA TYR A 376 -8.41 10.53 -4.08
C TYR A 376 -9.71 11.13 -3.54
N ARG A 377 -10.47 11.88 -4.35
CA ARG A 377 -11.71 12.56 -3.93
C ARG A 377 -12.86 11.61 -3.58
N ALA A 378 -12.79 10.34 -3.98
CA ALA A 378 -13.77 9.34 -3.56
C ALA A 378 -13.46 8.71 -2.19
N GLY A 379 -12.31 9.05 -1.57
CA GLY A 379 -11.92 8.53 -0.27
C GLY A 379 -11.53 7.05 -0.29
N LEU A 380 -11.83 6.35 0.80
CA LEU A 380 -11.65 4.89 0.89
C LEU A 380 -12.82 4.18 0.20
N ARG A 381 -12.52 3.28 -0.74
CA ARG A 381 -13.45 2.35 -1.36
C ARG A 381 -13.07 0.92 -1.00
N ILE A 382 -14.05 0.09 -0.68
CA ILE A 382 -13.84 -1.31 -0.29
C ILE A 382 -14.64 -2.19 -1.23
N LEU A 383 -13.94 -3.01 -2.01
CA LEU A 383 -14.57 -3.99 -2.87
C LEU A 383 -14.61 -5.35 -2.18
N ASP A 384 -15.74 -6.04 -2.29
CA ASP A 384 -15.82 -7.48 -2.07
C ASP A 384 -15.30 -8.16 -3.34
N ILE A 385 -14.24 -8.94 -3.17
CA ILE A 385 -13.58 -9.69 -4.22
C ILE A 385 -13.70 -11.20 -4.01
N SER A 386 -14.73 -11.67 -3.30
CA SER A 386 -15.01 -13.11 -3.12
C SER A 386 -15.14 -13.82 -4.47
N ASN A 387 -15.74 -13.16 -5.45
CA ASN A 387 -15.59 -13.49 -6.86
C ASN A 387 -14.52 -12.59 -7.48
N ARG A 388 -13.34 -13.15 -7.70
CA ARG A 388 -12.15 -12.41 -8.16
C ARG A 388 -12.33 -11.66 -9.48
N VAL A 389 -13.23 -12.11 -10.34
CA VAL A 389 -13.48 -11.51 -11.66
C VAL A 389 -14.84 -10.82 -11.76
N ALA A 390 -15.55 -10.65 -10.65
CA ALA A 390 -16.78 -9.90 -10.57
C ALA A 390 -16.90 -9.19 -9.21
N PRO A 391 -15.96 -8.28 -8.87
CA PRO A 391 -16.02 -7.54 -7.62
C PRO A 391 -17.19 -6.57 -7.57
N PHE A 392 -17.60 -6.20 -6.36
CA PHE A 392 -18.59 -5.15 -6.14
C PHE A 392 -18.21 -4.30 -4.93
N GLU A 393 -18.64 -3.03 -4.90
CA GLU A 393 -18.40 -2.16 -3.76
C GLU A 393 -19.22 -2.63 -2.54
N SER A 394 -18.53 -2.96 -1.45
CA SER A 394 -19.12 -3.44 -0.20
C SER A 394 -19.13 -2.40 0.92
N GLY A 395 -18.36 -1.33 0.76
CA GLY A 395 -18.30 -0.22 1.70
C GLY A 395 -17.47 0.93 1.19
N TYR A 396 -17.64 2.11 1.78
CA TYR A 396 -16.82 3.28 1.50
C TYR A 396 -16.82 4.28 2.65
N PHE A 397 -15.81 5.14 2.66
CA PHE A 397 -15.74 6.32 3.50
C PHE A 397 -15.15 7.49 2.70
N ASP A 398 -15.99 8.45 2.33
CA ASP A 398 -15.58 9.59 1.52
C ASP A 398 -14.99 10.69 2.42
N ILE A 399 -13.68 10.90 2.34
CA ILE A 399 -12.97 11.90 3.12
C ILE A 399 -12.94 13.29 2.45
N TYR A 400 -13.46 13.39 1.21
CA TYR A 400 -13.51 14.64 0.43
C TYR A 400 -14.93 14.89 -0.12
N PRO A 401 -15.93 15.15 0.73
CA PRO A 401 -17.35 15.15 0.38
C PRO A 401 -17.79 16.27 -0.58
N ALA A 402 -16.88 17.14 -1.01
CA ALA A 402 -17.22 18.28 -1.87
C ALA A 402 -17.64 17.85 -3.28
N ASN A 403 -16.94 16.88 -3.87
CA ASN A 403 -17.21 16.29 -5.18
C ASN A 403 -16.27 15.11 -5.48
N ASN A 404 -16.59 14.34 -6.52
CA ASN A 404 -15.80 13.21 -7.01
C ASN A 404 -15.18 13.49 -8.39
N ASN A 405 -14.79 14.72 -8.70
CA ASN A 405 -14.12 15.06 -9.94
C ASN A 405 -12.74 14.37 -10.01
N ALA A 406 -12.27 14.11 -11.23
CA ALA A 406 -10.95 13.53 -11.47
C ALA A 406 -9.83 14.56 -11.20
N ASN A 407 -9.50 14.76 -9.93
CA ASN A 407 -8.44 15.65 -9.44
C ASN A 407 -7.69 15.02 -8.27
N PHE A 408 -6.45 15.46 -8.04
CA PHE A 408 -5.51 14.93 -7.06
C PHE A 408 -5.67 15.55 -5.66
N ASN A 409 -6.82 15.32 -5.01
CA ASN A 409 -7.13 15.77 -3.65
C ASN A 409 -7.78 14.63 -2.86
N GLY A 410 -7.76 14.70 -1.53
CA GLY A 410 -8.43 13.73 -0.66
C GLY A 410 -7.51 12.56 -0.28
N ALA A 411 -7.92 11.31 -0.52
CA ALA A 411 -7.21 10.13 -0.05
C ALA A 411 -5.97 9.81 -0.87
N TRP A 412 -4.79 9.85 -0.24
CA TRP A 412 -3.53 9.43 -0.85
C TRP A 412 -3.34 7.91 -0.77
N GLY A 413 -3.47 7.36 0.42
CA GLY A 413 -3.22 5.94 0.66
C GLY A 413 -3.99 5.41 1.86
N ASN A 414 -3.99 4.10 2.00
CA ASN A 414 -4.60 3.40 3.11
C ASN A 414 -3.68 2.28 3.61
N TYR A 415 -3.98 1.75 4.80
CA TYR A 415 -3.33 0.56 5.34
C TYR A 415 -4.37 -0.31 6.06
N PRO A 416 -4.72 -1.49 5.50
CA PRO A 416 -5.78 -2.35 6.02
C PRO A 416 -5.28 -3.59 6.79
N PHE A 417 -3.97 -3.69 7.10
CA PHE A 417 -3.36 -4.95 7.55
C PHE A 417 -3.28 -5.11 9.08
N PHE A 418 -3.96 -4.26 9.86
CA PHE A 418 -4.01 -4.45 11.31
C PHE A 418 -4.92 -5.62 11.69
N ASP A 419 -4.46 -6.46 12.63
CA ASP A 419 -5.25 -7.58 13.16
C ASP A 419 -6.56 -7.13 13.83
N SER A 420 -6.59 -5.90 14.34
CA SER A 420 -7.81 -5.28 14.88
C SER A 420 -8.90 -5.03 13.83
N GLY A 421 -8.57 -5.13 12.54
CA GLY A 421 -9.43 -4.74 11.43
C GLY A 421 -9.56 -3.23 11.24
N THR A 422 -8.80 -2.44 12.00
CA THR A 422 -8.71 -0.98 11.81
C THR A 422 -8.06 -0.69 10.46
N VAL A 423 -8.62 0.27 9.72
CA VAL A 423 -8.03 0.80 8.48
C VAL A 423 -7.65 2.25 8.71
N ILE A 424 -6.43 2.62 8.34
CA ILE A 424 -6.01 4.02 8.37
C ILE A 424 -5.93 4.57 6.97
N VAL A 425 -6.33 5.83 6.81
CA VAL A 425 -6.30 6.56 5.53
C VAL A 425 -5.62 7.91 5.71
N SER A 426 -4.71 8.24 4.81
CA SER A 426 -4.11 9.57 4.75
C SER A 426 -4.86 10.48 3.79
N GLY A 427 -5.34 11.61 4.28
CA GLY A 427 -5.88 12.70 3.46
C GLY A 427 -4.83 13.77 3.22
N ILE A 428 -4.68 14.19 1.94
CA ILE A 428 -3.68 15.20 1.52
C ILE A 428 -3.91 16.49 2.30
N GLU A 429 -5.09 17.06 2.21
CA GLU A 429 -5.45 18.31 2.86
C GLU A 429 -5.94 18.10 4.30
N GLN A 430 -6.56 16.94 4.55
CA GLN A 430 -7.29 16.68 5.79
C GLN A 430 -6.38 16.22 6.93
N GLY A 431 -5.73 15.06 6.77
CA GLY A 431 -4.94 14.40 7.82
C GLY A 431 -5.22 12.91 7.93
N LEU A 432 -5.09 12.37 9.15
CA LEU A 432 -5.24 10.95 9.45
C LEU A 432 -6.67 10.59 9.78
N PHE A 433 -7.26 9.67 9.03
CA PHE A 433 -8.51 9.00 9.37
C PHE A 433 -8.23 7.60 9.91
N VAL A 434 -8.81 7.28 11.05
CA VAL A 434 -8.82 5.95 11.66
C VAL A 434 -10.23 5.40 11.48
N LEU A 435 -10.37 4.38 10.66
CA LEU A 435 -11.64 3.85 10.20
C LEU A 435 -11.85 2.41 10.70
N GLN A 436 -13.11 2.03 10.87
CA GLN A 436 -13.52 0.68 11.23
C GLN A 436 -14.52 0.15 10.20
N PRO A 437 -14.05 -0.53 9.15
CA PRO A 437 -14.92 -1.25 8.23
C PRO A 437 -15.69 -2.32 8.98
N ARG A 438 -16.98 -2.38 8.74
CA ARG A 438 -17.82 -3.46 9.30
C ARG A 438 -17.46 -4.79 8.63
N PRO A 439 -17.67 -5.91 9.28
CA PRO A 439 -17.50 -7.23 8.67
C PRO A 439 -18.21 -7.33 7.31
N LEU A 440 -17.69 -8.19 6.41
CA LEU A 440 -18.37 -8.46 5.15
C LEU A 440 -19.78 -8.97 5.44
N CYS A 441 -20.77 -8.36 4.78
CA CYS A 441 -22.11 -8.90 4.78
C CYS A 441 -22.07 -10.30 4.19
N THR A 442 -22.44 -11.28 4.96
CA THR A 442 -22.66 -12.63 4.41
C THR A 442 -24.01 -12.63 3.71
N TRP A 443 -24.25 -13.66 2.89
CA TRP A 443 -25.59 -13.86 2.31
C TRP A 443 -26.68 -14.02 3.39
N ARG A 444 -26.29 -14.31 4.64
CA ARG A 444 -27.18 -14.46 5.79
C ARG A 444 -27.54 -13.13 6.43
N ASP A 445 -26.55 -12.26 6.54
CA ASP A 445 -26.61 -10.96 7.20
C ASP A 445 -26.55 -9.88 6.11
N LEU A 446 -27.71 -9.41 5.69
CA LEU A 446 -27.83 -8.52 4.53
C LEU A 446 -27.58 -7.05 4.87
N ASP A 447 -27.79 -6.68 6.13
CA ASP A 447 -27.55 -5.32 6.63
C ASP A 447 -26.16 -5.16 7.30
N CYS A 448 -25.36 -6.26 7.33
CA CYS A 448 -24.01 -6.28 7.88
C CYS A 448 -23.95 -5.92 9.37
N SER A 449 -25.01 -6.21 10.11
CA SER A 449 -25.09 -5.98 11.56
C SER A 449 -24.33 -7.04 12.37
N CYS A 450 -23.82 -8.09 11.73
CA CYS A 450 -23.31 -9.32 12.35
C CYS A 450 -24.37 -10.10 13.13
N GLN A 451 -25.63 -9.88 12.84
CA GLN A 451 -26.74 -10.65 13.40
C GLN A 451 -27.83 -10.81 12.35
N VAL A 452 -28.32 -12.04 12.15
CA VAL A 452 -29.46 -12.28 11.27
C VAL A 452 -30.75 -12.03 12.04
N ASP A 453 -31.44 -10.95 11.71
CA ASP A 453 -32.67 -10.51 12.37
C ASP A 453 -33.74 -10.04 11.39
N ALA A 454 -34.71 -9.28 11.90
CA ALA A 454 -35.87 -8.79 11.12
C ALA A 454 -35.44 -7.80 10.01
N LEU A 455 -34.34 -7.08 10.14
CA LEU A 455 -33.87 -6.13 9.14
C LEU A 455 -33.34 -6.86 7.90
N ASP A 456 -32.64 -7.98 8.09
CA ASP A 456 -32.18 -8.84 6.99
C ASP A 456 -33.33 -9.43 6.21
N LEU A 457 -34.35 -9.95 6.92
CA LEU A 457 -35.57 -10.43 6.27
C LEU A 457 -36.30 -9.33 5.50
N ALA A 458 -36.32 -8.10 6.04
CA ALA A 458 -36.92 -6.95 5.34
C ALA A 458 -36.15 -6.58 4.08
N GLN A 459 -34.80 -6.70 4.09
CA GLN A 459 -33.99 -6.50 2.89
C GLN A 459 -34.20 -7.64 1.87
N ALA A 460 -34.20 -8.90 2.31
CA ALA A 460 -34.51 -10.03 1.43
C ALA A 460 -35.89 -9.88 0.76
N ALA A 461 -36.87 -9.40 1.49
CA ALA A 461 -38.23 -9.17 0.97
C ALA A 461 -38.30 -8.15 -0.17
N GLN A 462 -37.35 -7.21 -0.26
CA GLN A 462 -37.26 -6.24 -1.36
C GLN A 462 -36.91 -6.91 -2.71
N SER A 463 -36.31 -8.09 -2.68
CA SER A 463 -35.98 -8.87 -3.88
C SER A 463 -37.04 -9.94 -4.20
N TRP A 464 -38.14 -9.98 -3.46
CA TRP A 464 -39.19 -10.97 -3.65
C TRP A 464 -39.80 -10.95 -5.06
N ASN A 465 -39.88 -12.11 -5.72
CA ASN A 465 -40.34 -12.30 -7.09
C ASN A 465 -39.52 -11.54 -8.15
N CYS A 466 -38.31 -11.09 -7.81
CA CYS A 466 -37.42 -10.46 -8.78
C CYS A 466 -36.60 -11.53 -9.49
N GLY A 467 -36.59 -11.49 -10.81
CA GLY A 467 -35.74 -12.31 -11.65
C GLY A 467 -34.48 -11.60 -12.13
N LEU A 468 -33.55 -12.31 -12.74
CA LEU A 468 -32.25 -11.81 -13.22
C LEU A 468 -32.30 -10.47 -14.01
N ALA A 469 -33.41 -10.19 -14.71
CA ALA A 469 -33.56 -8.95 -15.48
C ALA A 469 -34.14 -7.78 -14.67
N ASP A 470 -34.54 -7.99 -13.45
CA ASP A 470 -35.24 -6.99 -12.63
C ASP A 470 -34.23 -6.18 -11.79
N ALA A 471 -34.43 -4.87 -11.70
CA ALA A 471 -33.59 -3.99 -10.88
C ALA A 471 -33.61 -4.31 -9.37
N CYS A 472 -34.61 -5.07 -8.89
CA CYS A 472 -34.73 -5.53 -7.52
C CYS A 472 -34.06 -6.90 -7.28
N TYR A 473 -33.60 -7.59 -8.32
CA TYR A 473 -32.89 -8.86 -8.18
C TYR A 473 -31.55 -8.67 -7.46
N ARG A 474 -31.27 -9.57 -6.52
CA ARG A 474 -30.01 -9.64 -5.82
C ARG A 474 -29.59 -11.10 -5.75
N ASP A 475 -28.50 -11.47 -6.40
CA ASP A 475 -27.94 -12.83 -6.46
C ASP A 475 -27.64 -13.42 -5.08
N ARG A 476 -27.21 -12.59 -4.12
CA ARG A 476 -26.98 -13.03 -2.74
C ARG A 476 -28.23 -13.43 -1.99
N VAL A 477 -29.43 -13.07 -2.47
CA VAL A 477 -30.73 -13.47 -1.93
C VAL A 477 -31.28 -14.72 -2.64
N ASP A 478 -30.94 -14.92 -3.93
CA ASP A 478 -31.23 -16.12 -4.70
C ASP A 478 -30.32 -17.27 -4.22
N ARG A 479 -30.88 -18.12 -3.34
CA ARG A 479 -30.12 -19.16 -2.62
C ARG A 479 -30.14 -20.54 -3.28
N ASP A 480 -30.92 -20.75 -4.32
CA ASP A 480 -30.87 -21.95 -5.14
C ASP A 480 -30.31 -21.68 -6.55
N ASN A 481 -29.99 -20.40 -6.83
CA ASN A 481 -29.41 -19.91 -8.08
C ASN A 481 -30.27 -20.28 -9.29
N ASP A 482 -31.60 -20.24 -9.13
CA ASP A 482 -32.54 -20.50 -10.22
C ASP A 482 -32.86 -19.25 -11.05
N GLY A 483 -32.31 -18.09 -10.62
CA GLY A 483 -32.47 -16.80 -11.29
C GLY A 483 -33.71 -16.03 -10.87
N VAL A 484 -34.47 -16.49 -9.86
CA VAL A 484 -35.65 -15.79 -9.35
C VAL A 484 -35.70 -15.90 -7.81
N VAL A 485 -35.80 -14.80 -7.10
CA VAL A 485 -35.95 -14.82 -5.65
C VAL A 485 -37.36 -15.24 -5.25
N THR A 486 -37.49 -16.43 -4.72
CA THR A 486 -38.78 -17.08 -4.37
C THR A 486 -38.93 -17.38 -2.87
N VAL A 487 -39.99 -18.09 -2.50
CA VAL A 487 -40.18 -18.58 -1.13
C VAL A 487 -39.07 -19.53 -0.69
N THR A 488 -38.48 -20.28 -1.61
CA THR A 488 -37.40 -21.23 -1.33
C THR A 488 -36.17 -20.50 -0.76
N ASP A 489 -35.84 -19.35 -1.35
CA ASP A 489 -34.72 -18.53 -0.92
C ASP A 489 -34.96 -17.90 0.45
N VAL A 490 -36.16 -17.32 0.65
CA VAL A 490 -36.55 -16.75 1.94
C VAL A 490 -36.57 -17.81 3.05
N MET A 491 -36.98 -19.03 2.75
CA MET A 491 -36.92 -20.13 3.73
C MET A 491 -35.50 -20.51 4.09
N LYS A 492 -34.59 -20.57 3.12
CA LYS A 492 -33.15 -20.82 3.39
C LYS A 492 -32.56 -19.67 4.21
N PHE A 493 -32.98 -18.46 3.95
CA PHE A 493 -32.58 -17.26 4.68
C PHE A 493 -33.11 -17.28 6.12
N SER A 494 -34.39 -17.51 6.33
CA SER A 494 -35.01 -17.56 7.65
C SER A 494 -34.46 -18.67 8.55
N ALA A 495 -33.94 -19.76 7.96
CA ALA A 495 -33.26 -20.81 8.70
C ALA A 495 -31.95 -20.36 9.38
N GLN A 496 -31.45 -19.17 9.06
CA GLN A 496 -30.26 -18.56 9.68
C GLN A 496 -30.60 -17.61 10.82
N TRP A 497 -31.87 -17.48 11.19
CA TRP A 497 -32.31 -16.57 12.24
C TRP A 497 -31.50 -16.68 13.54
N GLY A 498 -31.00 -15.57 14.03
CA GLY A 498 -30.17 -15.53 15.24
C GLY A 498 -28.71 -15.91 15.04
N TRP A 499 -28.27 -16.15 13.78
CA TRP A 499 -26.85 -16.31 13.49
C TRP A 499 -26.11 -15.01 13.81
N THR A 500 -24.88 -15.11 14.33
CA THR A 500 -23.99 -13.97 14.58
C THR A 500 -22.64 -14.22 13.92
N CYS A 501 -21.91 -13.15 13.58
CA CYS A 501 -20.56 -13.29 13.06
C CYS A 501 -19.67 -14.11 14.01
N PRO A 502 -18.81 -14.98 13.47
CA PRO A 502 -17.74 -15.58 14.28
C PRO A 502 -16.89 -14.46 14.90
N SER A 503 -16.60 -14.60 16.19
CA SER A 503 -15.72 -13.69 16.94
C SER A 503 -14.28 -13.88 16.53
#